data_80a3811902a13fa7340bcf919901b1e2
#
_entry.id   80a3811902a13fa7340bcf919901b1e2
#
_cell.length_a   1.000
_cell.length_b   1.000
_cell.length_c   1.000
_cell.angle_alpha   90.00
_cell.angle_beta   90.00
_cell.angle_gamma   90.00
#
_symmetry.space_group_name_H-M   'P 1'
#
loop_
_entity.id
_entity.type
_entity.pdbx_description
1 polymer ?
#
loop_
_entity_poly.entity_id
_entity_poly.type
_entity_poly.pdbx_seq_one_letter_code
_entity_poly.pdbx_strand_id
1 'polypeptide(L)'
;MLDVTCLRRVRPWGGAPVDIDITDGRIAAIRPAGPAPIGVREFDGRGLLALPGLINAHAHVDKSWWGLPWQPYGGEGGVDGRIRHERDQRGALGIPSIERSAAVLQQLVLHGTTAIRTHVDVDTGIGLGAIDAVEEAAAAYGGALDVQLVAFPQDGVLRRPGVLELLRAAAGRESVGWIGGLDPASIDRDPVGQIDALVSLAVETGSGIDIHLHDPAELGAFQIELLVDRVRQHGLAGRVNIAHGFAIAQLDAVRRRDLLAAMGEAGVSMTTVAPLGGAQLPLADLDAAGVALGLGTDGIRDLWSPYGTGDILGIAWQYARAGGLVRDDDLDRVVRLATSAAAWAVGRDVHDLVEGARADIVLMDAENPMDALVRQPERALVVAGGKALHVA
;
A
#
# COMPACT_ATOMS: atom_id res chain seq x y z
N MET A 1 2.89 -23.70 0.64
CA MET A 1 1.83 -23.16 -0.26
C MET A 1 1.44 -24.21 -1.26
N LEU A 2 0.17 -24.32 -1.60
CA LEU A 2 -0.34 -25.29 -2.58
C LEU A 2 -0.69 -24.57 -3.88
N ASP A 3 -0.37 -25.19 -5.02
CA ASP A 3 -0.80 -24.68 -6.32
C ASP A 3 -2.32 -24.85 -6.47
N VAL A 4 -2.98 -23.80 -6.96
CA VAL A 4 -4.39 -23.78 -7.31
C VAL A 4 -4.47 -23.74 -8.83
N THR A 5 -5.08 -24.74 -9.43
CA THR A 5 -5.19 -24.83 -10.91
C THR A 5 -6.61 -24.53 -11.40
N CYS A 6 -7.61 -24.54 -10.53
CA CYS A 6 -8.97 -24.17 -10.88
C CYS A 6 -9.76 -23.69 -9.64
N LEU A 7 -10.44 -22.57 -9.78
CA LEU A 7 -11.46 -22.09 -8.85
C LEU A 7 -12.82 -22.32 -9.49
N ARG A 8 -13.66 -23.11 -8.84
CA ARG A 8 -14.96 -23.49 -9.39
C ARG A 8 -16.10 -22.75 -8.74
N ARG A 9 -17.11 -22.44 -9.53
CA ARG A 9 -18.36 -21.83 -9.07
C ARG A 9 -18.14 -20.57 -8.21
N VAL A 10 -17.18 -19.73 -8.61
CA VAL A 10 -16.92 -18.42 -7.99
C VAL A 10 -17.66 -17.33 -8.76
N ARG A 11 -17.93 -16.21 -8.11
CA ARG A 11 -18.65 -15.07 -8.70
C ARG A 11 -17.76 -13.82 -8.77
N PRO A 12 -17.03 -13.65 -9.91
CA PRO A 12 -16.23 -12.44 -10.11
C PRO A 12 -17.07 -11.17 -9.97
N TRP A 13 -16.67 -10.27 -9.06
CA TRP A 13 -17.36 -9.03 -8.78
C TRP A 13 -18.86 -9.18 -8.44
N GLY A 14 -19.29 -10.35 -7.97
CA GLY A 14 -20.69 -10.65 -7.68
C GLY A 14 -21.55 -11.02 -8.88
N GLY A 15 -20.93 -11.22 -10.05
CA GLY A 15 -21.60 -11.68 -11.28
C GLY A 15 -22.10 -13.13 -11.24
N ALA A 16 -22.40 -13.69 -12.41
CA ALA A 16 -22.80 -15.08 -12.55
C ALA A 16 -21.66 -16.04 -12.11
N PRO A 17 -22.00 -17.23 -11.58
CA PRO A 17 -21.00 -18.23 -11.22
C PRO A 17 -20.19 -18.69 -12.45
N VAL A 18 -18.87 -18.72 -12.30
CA VAL A 18 -17.90 -19.16 -13.31
C VAL A 18 -16.88 -20.11 -12.70
N ASP A 19 -16.17 -20.82 -13.57
CA ASP A 19 -14.92 -21.50 -13.24
C ASP A 19 -13.76 -20.69 -13.78
N ILE A 20 -12.71 -20.51 -12.97
CA ILE A 20 -11.47 -19.81 -13.33
C ILE A 20 -10.33 -20.84 -13.39
N ASP A 21 -9.81 -21.08 -14.57
CA ASP A 21 -8.65 -21.96 -14.77
C ASP A 21 -7.35 -21.14 -14.60
N ILE A 22 -6.38 -21.71 -13.88
CA ILE A 22 -5.10 -21.07 -13.57
C ILE A 22 -3.96 -21.94 -14.08
N THR A 23 -3.06 -21.34 -14.85
CA THR A 23 -1.85 -21.99 -15.37
C THR A 23 -0.67 -21.03 -15.21
N ASP A 24 0.45 -21.54 -14.73
CA ASP A 24 1.69 -20.76 -14.52
C ASP A 24 1.47 -19.44 -13.74
N GLY A 25 0.61 -19.51 -12.73
CA GLY A 25 0.31 -18.37 -11.87
C GLY A 25 -0.55 -17.27 -12.51
N ARG A 26 -1.17 -17.54 -13.67
CA ARG A 26 -2.04 -16.61 -14.41
C ARG A 26 -3.41 -17.20 -14.63
N ILE A 27 -4.41 -16.34 -14.76
CA ILE A 27 -5.77 -16.72 -15.19
C ILE A 27 -5.70 -17.13 -16.66
N ALA A 28 -5.85 -18.43 -16.91
CA ALA A 28 -5.76 -18.97 -18.25
C ALA A 28 -7.09 -18.88 -19.00
N ALA A 29 -8.22 -19.09 -18.30
CA ALA A 29 -9.55 -18.98 -18.86
C ALA A 29 -10.59 -18.67 -17.77
N ILE A 30 -11.67 -17.98 -18.16
CA ILE A 30 -12.87 -17.77 -17.35
C ILE A 30 -14.05 -18.32 -18.17
N ARG A 31 -14.70 -19.34 -17.65
CA ARG A 31 -15.77 -20.04 -18.38
C ARG A 31 -17.00 -20.25 -17.49
N PRO A 32 -18.20 -20.40 -18.07
CA PRO A 32 -19.40 -20.74 -17.31
C PRO A 32 -19.15 -21.96 -16.39
N ALA A 33 -19.70 -21.93 -15.18
CA ALA A 33 -19.58 -23.04 -14.24
C ALA A 33 -20.09 -24.34 -14.83
N GLY A 34 -19.27 -25.40 -14.75
CA GLY A 34 -19.53 -26.69 -15.39
C GLY A 34 -19.24 -27.89 -14.48
N PRO A 35 -19.27 -29.11 -15.01
CA PRO A 35 -18.85 -30.31 -14.31
C PRO A 35 -17.39 -30.22 -13.84
N ALA A 36 -17.06 -30.90 -12.73
CA ALA A 36 -15.71 -30.95 -12.22
C ALA A 36 -14.73 -31.53 -13.25
N PRO A 37 -13.60 -30.87 -13.56
CA PRO A 37 -12.57 -31.48 -14.41
C PRO A 37 -11.90 -32.61 -13.63
N ILE A 38 -11.53 -33.68 -14.36
CA ILE A 38 -10.88 -34.85 -13.77
C ILE A 38 -9.38 -34.57 -13.63
N GLY A 39 -8.82 -34.79 -12.41
CA GLY A 39 -7.37 -34.78 -12.20
C GLY A 39 -6.73 -33.41 -11.98
N VAL A 40 -7.52 -32.36 -11.70
CA VAL A 40 -7.04 -31.00 -11.38
C VAL A 40 -7.14 -30.72 -9.88
N ARG A 41 -6.21 -29.94 -9.36
CA ARG A 41 -6.35 -29.37 -7.99
C ARG A 41 -7.32 -28.21 -8.03
N GLU A 42 -8.54 -28.47 -7.62
CA GLU A 42 -9.62 -27.50 -7.62
C GLU A 42 -9.98 -27.02 -6.21
N PHE A 43 -10.44 -25.77 -6.12
CA PHE A 43 -11.14 -25.24 -4.96
C PHE A 43 -12.58 -24.91 -5.37
N ASP A 44 -13.55 -25.51 -4.70
CA ASP A 44 -14.95 -25.24 -4.95
C ASP A 44 -15.43 -24.02 -4.16
N GLY A 45 -15.63 -22.92 -4.83
CA GLY A 45 -16.06 -21.67 -4.24
C GLY A 45 -17.53 -21.62 -3.82
N ARG A 46 -18.36 -22.60 -4.22
CA ARG A 46 -19.78 -22.72 -3.82
C ARG A 46 -20.59 -21.43 -3.96
N GLY A 47 -20.25 -20.57 -4.91
CA GLY A 47 -20.89 -19.28 -5.10
C GLY A 47 -20.31 -18.13 -4.27
N LEU A 48 -19.14 -18.30 -3.68
CA LEU A 48 -18.42 -17.19 -3.02
C LEU A 48 -18.12 -16.06 -4.00
N LEU A 49 -18.14 -14.84 -3.48
CA LEU A 49 -17.65 -13.65 -4.18
C LEU A 49 -16.16 -13.82 -4.45
N ALA A 50 -15.74 -13.58 -5.67
CA ALA A 50 -14.34 -13.47 -6.04
C ALA A 50 -14.00 -12.01 -6.36
N LEU A 51 -12.99 -11.48 -5.69
CA LEU A 51 -12.37 -10.19 -5.99
C LEU A 51 -10.92 -10.41 -6.39
N PRO A 52 -10.30 -9.47 -7.13
CA PRO A 52 -8.86 -9.44 -7.26
C PRO A 52 -8.21 -9.42 -5.87
N GLY A 53 -7.02 -10.00 -5.73
CA GLY A 53 -6.26 -9.93 -4.50
C GLY A 53 -6.12 -8.49 -4.02
N LEU A 54 -6.17 -8.27 -2.70
CA LEU A 54 -6.11 -6.92 -2.17
C LEU A 54 -4.69 -6.36 -2.31
N ILE A 55 -4.57 -5.08 -2.64
CA ILE A 55 -3.31 -4.34 -2.70
C ILE A 55 -3.23 -3.38 -1.52
N ASN A 56 -2.20 -3.54 -0.70
CA ASN A 56 -1.85 -2.58 0.33
C ASN A 56 -0.82 -1.59 -0.24
N ALA A 57 -1.29 -0.42 -0.66
CA ALA A 57 -0.45 0.54 -1.38
C ALA A 57 0.48 1.35 -0.46
N HIS A 58 0.34 1.22 0.87
CA HIS A 58 1.17 1.90 1.85
C HIS A 58 1.16 1.15 3.19
N ALA A 59 2.29 0.57 3.56
CA ALA A 59 2.46 -0.17 4.80
C ALA A 59 3.84 0.07 5.42
N HIS A 60 4.01 -0.32 6.70
CA HIS A 60 5.28 -0.43 7.40
C HIS A 60 5.33 -1.80 8.09
N VAL A 61 5.98 -2.78 7.45
CA VAL A 61 6.01 -4.16 7.96
C VAL A 61 7.20 -4.43 8.89
N ASP A 62 8.15 -3.51 8.95
CA ASP A 62 9.43 -3.65 9.67
C ASP A 62 9.38 -3.21 11.14
N LYS A 63 8.38 -2.41 11.55
CA LYS A 63 8.39 -1.70 12.85
C LYS A 63 7.25 -2.10 13.81
N SER A 64 6.45 -3.10 13.46
CA SER A 64 5.34 -3.56 14.29
C SER A 64 5.81 -4.35 15.52
N TRP A 65 5.10 -4.16 16.64
CA TRP A 65 5.20 -5.03 17.81
C TRP A 65 4.13 -6.15 17.81
N TRP A 66 3.58 -6.51 16.63
CA TRP A 66 2.60 -7.59 16.49
C TRP A 66 3.13 -8.90 17.09
N GLY A 67 2.34 -9.53 17.95
CA GLY A 67 2.72 -10.75 18.68
C GLY A 67 3.52 -10.52 19.95
N LEU A 68 3.88 -9.27 20.28
CA LEU A 68 4.45 -8.90 21.57
C LEU A 68 3.36 -8.43 22.55
N PRO A 69 3.64 -8.36 23.86
CA PRO A 69 2.76 -7.71 24.82
C PRO A 69 2.44 -6.27 24.43
N TRP A 70 1.30 -5.77 24.92
CA TRP A 70 0.87 -4.40 24.68
C TRP A 70 1.98 -3.38 24.97
N GLN A 71 2.19 -2.47 24.02
CA GLN A 71 3.13 -1.36 24.18
C GLN A 71 2.36 -0.07 24.48
N PRO A 72 2.66 0.63 25.58
CA PRO A 72 2.02 1.90 25.88
C PRO A 72 2.49 2.98 24.90
N TYR A 73 1.59 3.91 24.57
CA TYR A 73 1.94 5.08 23.77
C TYR A 73 2.91 6.01 24.54
N GLY A 74 3.93 6.50 23.86
CA GLY A 74 4.95 7.39 24.42
C GLY A 74 5.48 8.45 23.45
N GLY A 75 4.78 8.65 22.35
CA GLY A 75 5.19 9.53 21.24
C GLY A 75 4.72 10.98 21.37
N GLU A 76 4.66 11.55 22.58
CA GLU A 76 4.29 12.96 22.80
C GLU A 76 5.25 13.92 22.10
N GLY A 77 4.73 15.05 21.61
CA GLY A 77 5.54 16.04 20.90
C GLY A 77 5.46 15.94 19.38
N GLY A 78 4.35 15.41 18.86
CA GLY A 78 4.07 15.33 17.42
C GLY A 78 4.95 14.31 16.69
N VAL A 79 5.21 14.55 15.41
CA VAL A 79 6.01 13.64 14.56
C VAL A 79 7.42 13.43 15.14
N ASP A 80 8.10 14.49 15.54
CA ASP A 80 9.44 14.41 16.17
C ASP A 80 9.45 13.59 17.48
N GLY A 81 8.39 13.69 18.27
CA GLY A 81 8.24 12.91 19.50
C GLY A 81 8.11 11.41 19.22
N ARG A 82 7.32 11.07 18.23
CA ARG A 82 7.14 9.68 17.77
C ARG A 82 8.43 9.09 17.21
N ILE A 83 9.16 9.85 16.39
CA ILE A 83 10.47 9.43 15.85
C ILE A 83 11.45 9.12 16.99
N ARG A 84 11.54 10.00 18.00
CA ARG A 84 12.41 9.78 19.16
C ARG A 84 11.99 8.54 19.95
N HIS A 85 10.69 8.43 20.26
CA HIS A 85 10.15 7.31 21.01
C HIS A 85 10.44 5.97 20.33
N GLU A 86 10.16 5.87 19.03
CA GLU A 86 10.45 4.67 18.25
C GLU A 86 11.94 4.32 18.29
N ARG A 87 12.82 5.27 17.99
CA ARG A 87 14.27 5.05 18.01
C ARG A 87 14.79 4.58 19.38
N ASP A 88 14.20 5.10 20.46
CA ASP A 88 14.63 4.76 21.83
C ASP A 88 14.10 3.39 22.28
N GLN A 89 12.93 2.95 21.77
CA GLN A 89 12.24 1.73 22.24
C GLN A 89 12.45 0.53 21.32
N ARG A 90 12.63 0.71 20.01
CA ARG A 90 12.69 -0.36 19.02
C ARG A 90 13.71 -1.44 19.36
N GLY A 91 14.88 -1.07 19.89
CA GLY A 91 15.93 -2.01 20.28
C GLY A 91 15.52 -2.96 21.41
N ALA A 92 14.81 -2.46 22.42
CA ALA A 92 14.27 -3.27 23.50
C ALA A 92 13.18 -4.25 23.05
N LEU A 93 12.47 -3.92 21.96
CA LEU A 93 11.43 -4.75 21.34
C LEU A 93 11.99 -5.73 20.28
N GLY A 94 13.28 -5.66 19.97
CA GLY A 94 13.90 -6.46 18.92
C GLY A 94 13.35 -6.09 17.52
N ILE A 95 13.10 -4.81 17.27
CA ILE A 95 12.61 -4.26 16.01
C ILE A 95 13.73 -3.44 15.35
N PRO A 96 13.98 -3.60 14.05
CA PRO A 96 13.36 -4.55 13.09
C PRO A 96 13.84 -5.99 13.32
N SER A 97 13.00 -6.97 12.90
CA SER A 97 13.41 -8.37 12.85
C SER A 97 12.60 -9.16 11.81
N ILE A 98 13.20 -10.23 11.31
CA ILE A 98 12.56 -11.18 10.36
C ILE A 98 11.24 -11.70 10.94
N GLU A 99 11.25 -12.09 12.21
CA GLU A 99 10.06 -12.66 12.88
C GLU A 99 8.90 -11.67 12.94
N ARG A 100 9.17 -10.38 13.26
CA ARG A 100 8.11 -9.36 13.34
C ARG A 100 7.59 -9.03 11.94
N SER A 101 8.47 -8.83 10.97
CA SER A 101 8.08 -8.59 9.57
C SER A 101 7.24 -9.76 9.03
N ALA A 102 7.67 -11.01 9.27
CA ALA A 102 6.91 -12.20 8.86
C ALA A 102 5.52 -12.27 9.51
N ALA A 103 5.40 -11.93 10.80
CA ALA A 103 4.12 -11.91 11.50
C ALA A 103 3.16 -10.86 10.91
N VAL A 104 3.66 -9.69 10.53
CA VAL A 104 2.87 -8.65 9.87
C VAL A 104 2.46 -9.10 8.47
N LEU A 105 3.38 -9.59 7.65
CA LEU A 105 3.07 -10.11 6.32
C LEU A 105 2.00 -11.20 6.38
N GLN A 106 2.07 -12.10 7.36
CA GLN A 106 1.04 -13.12 7.58
C GLN A 106 -0.32 -12.50 7.88
N GLN A 107 -0.39 -11.46 8.72
CA GLN A 107 -1.66 -10.76 9.00
C GLN A 107 -2.24 -10.12 7.74
N LEU A 108 -1.42 -9.46 6.93
CA LEU A 108 -1.86 -8.87 5.67
C LEU A 108 -2.42 -9.94 4.72
N VAL A 109 -1.75 -11.09 4.61
CA VAL A 109 -2.21 -12.23 3.79
C VAL A 109 -3.52 -12.81 4.32
N LEU A 110 -3.68 -13.02 5.62
CA LEU A 110 -4.93 -13.51 6.23
C LEU A 110 -6.12 -12.61 5.89
N HIS A 111 -5.87 -11.32 5.72
CA HIS A 111 -6.87 -10.33 5.31
C HIS A 111 -6.97 -10.12 3.80
N GLY A 112 -6.35 -11.00 2.98
CA GLY A 112 -6.54 -11.02 1.54
C GLY A 112 -5.52 -10.22 0.73
N THR A 113 -4.50 -9.65 1.36
CA THR A 113 -3.46 -8.90 0.65
C THR A 113 -2.55 -9.84 -0.15
N THR A 114 -2.38 -9.56 -1.43
CA THR A 114 -1.53 -10.32 -2.36
C THR A 114 -0.38 -9.50 -2.93
N ALA A 115 -0.43 -8.18 -2.76
CA ALA A 115 0.64 -7.28 -3.15
C ALA A 115 0.71 -6.09 -2.18
N ILE A 116 1.93 -5.63 -1.89
CA ILE A 116 2.21 -4.63 -0.86
C ILE A 116 3.29 -3.68 -1.36
N ARG A 117 3.09 -2.38 -1.14
CA ARG A 117 4.19 -1.41 -1.10
C ARG A 117 4.45 -1.06 0.35
N THR A 118 5.64 -1.39 0.86
CA THR A 118 6.01 -1.15 2.25
C THR A 118 7.19 -0.20 2.36
N HIS A 119 7.05 0.81 3.20
CA HIS A 119 8.12 1.70 3.62
C HIS A 119 8.92 1.00 4.72
N VAL A 120 10.23 0.92 4.53
CA VAL A 120 11.15 0.21 5.42
C VAL A 120 12.21 1.18 5.91
N ASP A 121 12.34 1.29 7.22
CA ASP A 121 13.20 2.29 7.85
C ASP A 121 14.66 2.17 7.44
N VAL A 122 15.24 3.31 7.09
CA VAL A 122 16.67 3.49 6.82
C VAL A 122 17.17 4.67 7.64
N ASP A 123 18.03 4.41 8.60
CA ASP A 123 18.68 5.44 9.41
C ASP A 123 20.09 5.01 9.86
N THR A 124 20.84 5.94 10.41
CA THR A 124 22.24 5.69 10.84
C THR A 124 22.36 4.75 12.05
N GLY A 125 21.25 4.44 12.73
CA GLY A 125 21.25 3.52 13.89
C GLY A 125 21.07 2.07 13.49
N ILE A 126 20.30 1.79 12.42
CA ILE A 126 20.01 0.43 11.93
C ILE A 126 20.60 0.15 10.55
N GLY A 127 21.11 1.18 9.86
CA GLY A 127 21.62 1.04 8.49
C GLY A 127 20.53 0.53 7.54
N LEU A 128 20.80 -0.58 6.87
CA LEU A 128 19.88 -1.28 5.97
C LEU A 128 19.28 -2.56 6.59
N GLY A 129 19.48 -2.80 7.89
CA GLY A 129 19.07 -4.03 8.55
C GLY A 129 17.57 -4.28 8.56
N ALA A 130 16.73 -3.22 8.47
CA ALA A 130 15.30 -3.39 8.31
C ALA A 130 14.94 -3.93 6.92
N ILE A 131 15.63 -3.49 5.88
CA ILE A 131 15.46 -4.00 4.51
C ILE A 131 15.85 -5.50 4.49
N ASP A 132 16.99 -5.87 5.07
CA ASP A 132 17.43 -7.28 5.15
C ASP A 132 16.36 -8.16 5.83
N ALA A 133 15.76 -7.67 6.92
CA ALA A 133 14.74 -8.41 7.66
C ALA A 133 13.44 -8.59 6.85
N VAL A 134 13.00 -7.57 6.11
CA VAL A 134 11.78 -7.65 5.28
C VAL A 134 12.01 -8.52 4.05
N GLU A 135 13.16 -8.43 3.39
CA GLU A 135 13.54 -9.29 2.26
C GLU A 135 13.50 -10.77 2.66
N GLU A 136 14.13 -11.12 3.79
CA GLU A 136 14.12 -12.49 4.30
C GLU A 136 12.72 -12.98 4.67
N ALA A 137 11.91 -12.14 5.33
CA ALA A 137 10.53 -12.47 5.66
C ALA A 137 9.66 -12.68 4.41
N ALA A 138 9.84 -11.86 3.37
CA ALA A 138 9.13 -11.97 2.11
C ALA A 138 9.55 -13.21 1.29
N ALA A 139 10.82 -13.61 1.38
CA ALA A 139 11.36 -14.78 0.68
C ALA A 139 10.60 -16.08 1.03
N ALA A 140 10.02 -16.16 2.23
CA ALA A 140 9.21 -17.31 2.66
C ALA A 140 7.98 -17.56 1.76
N TYR A 141 7.52 -16.56 1.03
CA TYR A 141 6.39 -16.67 0.09
C TYR A 141 6.83 -17.11 -1.33
N GLY A 142 8.13 -17.26 -1.60
CA GLY A 142 8.65 -17.73 -2.89
C GLY A 142 8.16 -16.91 -4.08
N GLY A 143 7.99 -15.61 -3.93
CA GLY A 143 7.50 -14.69 -4.97
C GLY A 143 5.98 -14.73 -5.21
N ALA A 144 5.24 -15.53 -4.44
CA ALA A 144 3.77 -15.52 -4.54
C ALA A 144 3.18 -14.22 -3.98
N LEU A 145 3.58 -13.81 -2.78
CA LEU A 145 3.29 -12.47 -2.26
C LEU A 145 4.22 -11.47 -2.92
N ASP A 146 3.68 -10.42 -3.53
CA ASP A 146 4.45 -9.34 -4.16
C ASP A 146 4.74 -8.25 -3.12
N VAL A 147 6.01 -8.05 -2.80
CA VAL A 147 6.43 -7.07 -1.78
C VAL A 147 7.41 -6.08 -2.41
N GLN A 148 6.95 -4.84 -2.61
CA GLN A 148 7.77 -3.74 -3.08
C GLN A 148 8.28 -2.91 -1.92
N LEU A 149 9.57 -2.61 -1.91
CA LEU A 149 10.22 -1.86 -0.85
C LEU A 149 10.44 -0.39 -1.23
N VAL A 150 10.11 0.48 -0.28
CA VAL A 150 10.50 1.89 -0.28
C VAL A 150 11.54 2.07 0.83
N ALA A 151 12.75 2.48 0.49
CA ALA A 151 13.76 2.84 1.50
C ALA A 151 13.34 4.16 2.18
N PHE A 152 12.94 4.10 3.45
CA PHE A 152 12.25 5.19 4.13
C PHE A 152 13.12 5.87 5.20
N PRO A 153 13.45 7.17 5.05
CA PRO A 153 14.27 7.91 6.00
C PRO A 153 13.42 8.48 7.13
N GLN A 154 12.97 7.62 8.06
CA GLN A 154 12.09 7.98 9.18
C GLN A 154 12.59 9.18 10.01
N ASP A 155 13.90 9.38 10.14
CA ASP A 155 14.50 10.46 10.94
C ASP A 155 14.96 11.67 10.07
N GLY A 156 14.39 11.81 8.85
CA GLY A 156 14.73 12.87 7.91
C GLY A 156 15.88 12.48 6.95
N VAL A 157 16.01 13.23 5.87
CA VAL A 157 17.02 13.00 4.81
C VAL A 157 18.27 13.83 5.06
N LEU A 158 18.11 15.14 5.25
CA LEU A 158 19.21 16.11 5.35
C LEU A 158 19.64 16.39 6.80
N ARG A 159 18.72 16.37 7.74
CA ARG A 159 19.03 16.65 9.15
C ARG A 159 19.91 15.59 9.82
N ARG A 160 20.07 14.43 9.19
CA ARG A 160 20.90 13.32 9.67
C ARG A 160 21.99 12.99 8.67
N PRO A 161 23.23 13.46 8.89
CA PRO A 161 24.36 13.12 8.02
C PRO A 161 24.52 11.61 7.85
N GLY A 162 24.68 11.14 6.60
CA GLY A 162 24.82 9.74 6.25
C GLY A 162 23.53 9.05 5.78
N VAL A 163 22.35 9.64 6.00
CA VAL A 163 21.08 9.03 5.55
C VAL A 163 20.94 9.03 4.03
N LEU A 164 21.35 10.10 3.35
CA LEU A 164 21.30 10.16 1.88
C LEU A 164 22.19 9.09 1.23
N GLU A 165 23.35 8.80 1.79
CA GLU A 165 24.24 7.73 1.37
C GLU A 165 23.63 6.35 1.60
N LEU A 166 22.92 6.16 2.72
CA LEU A 166 22.17 4.93 2.98
C LEU A 166 21.01 4.74 2.01
N LEU A 167 20.26 5.79 1.69
CA LEU A 167 19.22 5.74 0.66
C LEU A 167 19.80 5.37 -0.71
N ARG A 168 20.96 5.91 -1.07
CA ARG A 168 21.67 5.54 -2.31
C ARG A 168 22.08 4.07 -2.31
N ALA A 169 22.60 3.58 -1.21
CA ALA A 169 22.97 2.17 -1.05
C ALA A 169 21.74 1.25 -1.11
N ALA A 170 20.63 1.66 -0.51
CA ALA A 170 19.36 0.93 -0.57
C ALA A 170 18.81 0.88 -2.00
N ALA A 171 18.80 2.01 -2.72
CA ALA A 171 18.33 2.11 -4.09
C ALA A 171 19.15 1.28 -5.10
N GLY A 172 20.37 0.85 -4.72
CA GLY A 172 21.18 -0.08 -5.48
C GLY A 172 20.74 -1.56 -5.35
N ARG A 173 19.77 -1.89 -4.50
CA ARG A 173 19.24 -3.24 -4.34
C ARG A 173 18.10 -3.49 -5.33
N GLU A 174 18.06 -4.67 -5.91
CA GLU A 174 17.02 -5.06 -6.88
C GLU A 174 15.60 -5.01 -6.28
N SER A 175 15.47 -5.32 -4.98
CA SER A 175 14.20 -5.32 -4.24
C SER A 175 13.66 -3.91 -3.93
N VAL A 176 14.52 -2.88 -3.97
CA VAL A 176 14.18 -1.50 -3.60
C VAL A 176 13.90 -0.67 -4.84
N GLY A 177 12.63 -0.59 -5.23
CA GLY A 177 12.22 0.20 -6.40
C GLY A 177 11.98 1.68 -6.11
N TRP A 178 11.89 2.06 -4.83
CA TRP A 178 11.44 3.38 -4.40
C TRP A 178 12.29 3.92 -3.25
N ILE A 179 12.47 5.24 -3.22
CA ILE A 179 13.08 5.97 -2.10
C ILE A 179 12.04 6.88 -1.46
N GLY A 180 12.06 6.96 -0.15
CA GLY A 180 11.12 7.76 0.65
C GLY A 180 11.69 9.12 1.01
N GLY A 181 10.80 9.95 1.56
CA GLY A 181 11.08 11.20 2.24
C GLY A 181 10.04 11.42 3.33
N LEU A 182 10.24 12.39 4.21
CA LEU A 182 9.33 12.70 5.30
C LEU A 182 9.28 14.20 5.55
N ASP A 183 8.09 14.79 5.43
CA ASP A 183 7.75 16.17 5.84
C ASP A 183 8.91 17.16 5.63
N PRO A 184 9.29 17.48 4.40
CA PRO A 184 10.51 18.25 4.11
C PRO A 184 10.60 19.58 4.85
N ALA A 185 9.47 20.27 5.03
CA ALA A 185 9.43 21.53 5.74
C ALA A 185 9.51 21.36 7.28
N SER A 186 8.77 20.41 7.85
CA SER A 186 8.71 20.23 9.30
C SER A 186 9.89 19.44 9.86
N ILE A 187 10.40 18.44 9.15
CA ILE A 187 11.44 17.54 9.63
C ILE A 187 12.84 18.03 9.26
N ASP A 188 13.15 18.21 7.99
CA ASP A 188 14.47 18.71 7.57
C ASP A 188 14.58 20.25 7.64
N ARG A 189 13.45 20.96 7.68
CA ARG A 189 13.36 22.45 7.63
C ARG A 189 13.99 23.03 6.36
N ASP A 190 14.07 22.22 5.31
CA ASP A 190 14.57 22.58 3.98
C ASP A 190 13.79 21.80 2.92
N PRO A 191 12.56 22.24 2.58
CA PRO A 191 11.72 21.53 1.63
C PRO A 191 12.32 21.47 0.22
N VAL A 192 13.03 22.52 -0.20
CA VAL A 192 13.69 22.54 -1.51
C VAL A 192 14.89 21.58 -1.52
N GLY A 193 15.73 21.65 -0.49
CA GLY A 193 16.92 20.80 -0.39
C GLY A 193 16.56 19.30 -0.30
N GLN A 194 15.57 18.93 0.53
CA GLN A 194 15.16 17.51 0.62
C GLN A 194 14.60 17.00 -0.71
N ILE A 195 13.65 17.74 -1.32
CA ILE A 195 13.03 17.34 -2.59
C ILE A 195 14.08 17.25 -3.71
N ASP A 196 14.99 18.24 -3.82
CA ASP A 196 16.05 18.22 -4.84
C ASP A 196 17.03 17.05 -4.64
N ALA A 197 17.37 16.72 -3.39
CA ALA A 197 18.21 15.56 -3.06
C ALA A 197 17.54 14.24 -3.46
N LEU A 198 16.26 14.06 -3.14
CA LEU A 198 15.49 12.86 -3.52
C LEU A 198 15.33 12.75 -5.02
N VAL A 199 15.01 13.84 -5.72
CA VAL A 199 14.87 13.86 -7.17
C VAL A 199 16.20 13.53 -7.85
N SER A 200 17.30 14.12 -7.38
CA SER A 200 18.64 13.82 -7.91
C SER A 200 19.00 12.34 -7.74
N LEU A 201 18.71 11.79 -6.58
CA LEU A 201 18.94 10.36 -6.29
C LEU A 201 18.04 9.46 -7.14
N ALA A 202 16.77 9.80 -7.32
CA ALA A 202 15.83 9.04 -8.15
C ALA A 202 16.24 9.03 -9.63
N VAL A 203 16.77 10.15 -10.15
CA VAL A 203 17.33 10.25 -11.51
C VAL A 203 18.60 9.40 -11.64
N GLU A 204 19.50 9.46 -10.65
CA GLU A 204 20.77 8.72 -10.62
C GLU A 204 20.53 7.20 -10.63
N THR A 205 19.59 6.72 -9.80
CA THR A 205 19.39 5.28 -9.54
C THR A 205 18.29 4.65 -10.39
N GLY A 206 17.44 5.45 -11.02
CA GLY A 206 16.24 4.95 -11.69
C GLY A 206 15.07 4.62 -10.73
N SER A 207 15.15 4.92 -9.43
CA SER A 207 14.10 4.66 -8.45
C SER A 207 12.91 5.61 -8.60
N GLY A 208 11.73 5.19 -8.08
CA GLY A 208 10.62 6.10 -7.81
C GLY A 208 10.82 6.86 -6.49
N ILE A 209 9.98 7.86 -6.25
CA ILE A 209 9.89 8.60 -4.98
C ILE A 209 8.53 8.34 -4.35
N ASP A 210 8.49 7.94 -3.08
CA ASP A 210 7.27 7.76 -2.30
C ASP A 210 7.41 8.51 -0.98
N ILE A 211 6.95 9.77 -0.96
CA ILE A 211 7.20 10.72 0.12
C ILE A 211 6.02 10.81 1.09
N HIS A 212 6.29 10.71 2.41
CA HIS A 212 5.31 11.04 3.45
C HIS A 212 5.15 12.54 3.57
N LEU A 213 3.92 13.03 3.50
CA LEU A 213 3.62 14.45 3.61
C LEU A 213 2.42 14.69 4.53
N HIS A 214 2.70 15.05 5.79
CA HIS A 214 1.70 15.41 6.80
C HIS A 214 1.57 16.91 6.99
N ASP A 215 2.51 17.70 6.46
CA ASP A 215 2.49 19.16 6.58
C ASP A 215 1.14 19.71 6.08
N PRO A 216 0.46 20.58 6.88
CA PRO A 216 -0.93 20.94 6.64
C PRO A 216 -1.10 22.08 5.63
N ALA A 217 -2.31 22.19 5.08
CA ALA A 217 -2.81 23.33 4.32
C ALA A 217 -1.80 23.86 3.27
N GLU A 218 -1.58 25.17 3.20
CA GLU A 218 -0.70 25.77 2.19
C GLU A 218 0.77 25.36 2.32
N LEU A 219 1.22 24.93 3.51
CA LEU A 219 2.59 24.41 3.66
C LEU A 219 2.75 23.07 2.94
N GLY A 220 1.77 22.16 3.07
CA GLY A 220 1.77 20.92 2.31
C GLY A 220 1.55 21.15 0.82
N ALA A 221 0.62 22.04 0.44
CA ALA A 221 0.38 22.40 -0.94
C ALA A 221 1.63 22.93 -1.66
N PHE A 222 2.39 23.82 -1.01
CA PHE A 222 3.66 24.32 -1.54
C PHE A 222 4.66 23.18 -1.83
N GLN A 223 4.77 22.21 -0.95
CA GLN A 223 5.68 21.08 -1.16
C GLN A 223 5.19 20.15 -2.28
N ILE A 224 3.88 19.98 -2.44
CA ILE A 224 3.29 19.26 -3.58
C ILE A 224 3.61 19.99 -4.88
N GLU A 225 3.50 21.31 -4.93
CA GLU A 225 3.87 22.10 -6.11
C GLU A 225 5.35 21.96 -6.47
N LEU A 226 6.24 22.01 -5.47
CA LEU A 226 7.67 21.74 -5.69
C LEU A 226 7.91 20.37 -6.30
N LEU A 227 7.24 19.33 -5.80
CA LEU A 227 7.34 17.96 -6.35
C LEU A 227 6.83 17.92 -7.80
N VAL A 228 5.66 18.50 -8.07
CA VAL A 228 5.09 18.57 -9.44
C VAL A 228 6.05 19.25 -10.40
N ASP A 229 6.65 20.37 -10.01
CA ASP A 229 7.62 21.09 -10.83
C ASP A 229 8.86 20.23 -11.13
N ARG A 230 9.38 19.50 -10.13
CA ARG A 230 10.52 18.60 -10.29
C ARG A 230 10.18 17.37 -11.14
N VAL A 231 8.98 16.82 -10.98
CA VAL A 231 8.49 15.74 -11.85
C VAL A 231 8.50 16.14 -13.31
N ARG A 232 7.95 17.32 -13.62
CA ARG A 232 7.95 17.88 -14.99
C ARG A 232 9.36 18.15 -15.51
N GLN A 233 10.21 18.75 -14.68
CA GLN A 233 11.59 19.13 -15.03
C GLN A 233 12.47 17.91 -15.33
N HIS A 234 12.29 16.81 -14.61
CA HIS A 234 13.15 15.63 -14.66
C HIS A 234 12.52 14.40 -15.33
N GLY A 235 11.29 14.51 -15.86
CA GLY A 235 10.63 13.41 -16.57
C GLY A 235 10.28 12.24 -15.66
N LEU A 236 9.85 12.51 -14.41
CA LEU A 236 9.52 11.48 -13.40
C LEU A 236 8.03 11.12 -13.38
N ALA A 237 7.27 11.38 -14.46
CA ALA A 237 5.85 11.04 -14.54
C ALA A 237 5.61 9.55 -14.25
N GLY A 238 4.64 9.25 -13.39
CA GLY A 238 4.32 7.88 -12.93
C GLY A 238 5.32 7.31 -11.92
N ARG A 239 6.34 8.07 -11.51
CA ARG A 239 7.40 7.63 -10.59
C ARG A 239 7.42 8.42 -9.28
N VAL A 240 6.40 9.21 -8.99
CA VAL A 240 6.27 9.96 -7.74
C VAL A 240 4.92 9.70 -7.11
N ASN A 241 4.93 9.26 -5.85
CA ASN A 241 3.76 9.07 -5.02
C ASN A 241 3.87 9.97 -3.77
N ILE A 242 2.75 10.53 -3.35
CA ILE A 242 2.62 11.27 -2.10
C ILE A 242 1.76 10.45 -1.14
N ALA A 243 2.38 9.96 -0.07
CA ALA A 243 1.67 9.31 1.01
C ALA A 243 1.05 10.37 1.94
N HIS A 244 -0.17 10.11 2.38
CA HIS A 244 -1.01 10.98 3.20
C HIS A 244 -1.51 12.22 2.46
N GLY A 245 -0.70 13.25 2.26
CA GLY A 245 -1.05 14.46 1.49
C GLY A 245 -2.32 15.17 1.99
N PHE A 246 -2.61 15.11 3.29
CA PHE A 246 -3.87 15.60 3.89
C PHE A 246 -4.10 17.10 3.68
N ALA A 247 -3.06 17.85 3.34
CA ALA A 247 -3.16 19.25 2.95
C ALA A 247 -4.23 19.49 1.88
N ILE A 248 -4.35 18.60 0.89
CA ILE A 248 -5.32 18.70 -0.23
C ILE A 248 -6.75 18.83 0.30
N ALA A 249 -7.14 18.05 1.30
CA ALA A 249 -8.48 18.10 1.88
C ALA A 249 -8.74 19.38 2.70
N GLN A 250 -7.71 20.13 3.03
CA GLN A 250 -7.77 21.38 3.83
C GLN A 250 -7.81 22.63 2.96
N LEU A 251 -7.55 22.53 1.66
CA LEU A 251 -7.60 23.64 0.72
C LEU A 251 -9.04 24.01 0.33
N ASP A 252 -9.26 25.28 -0.04
CA ASP A 252 -10.51 25.67 -0.69
C ASP A 252 -10.69 24.94 -2.03
N ALA A 253 -11.91 24.91 -2.54
CA ALA A 253 -12.28 24.13 -3.71
C ALA A 253 -11.57 24.55 -5.00
N VAL A 254 -11.22 25.82 -5.17
CA VAL A 254 -10.52 26.34 -6.37
C VAL A 254 -9.06 25.91 -6.31
N ARG A 255 -8.38 26.23 -5.21
CA ARG A 255 -6.99 25.90 -4.97
C ARG A 255 -6.74 24.39 -5.05
N ARG A 256 -7.61 23.61 -4.43
CA ARG A 256 -7.55 22.14 -4.48
C ARG A 256 -7.65 21.59 -5.90
N ARG A 257 -8.62 22.06 -6.68
CA ARG A 257 -8.83 21.64 -8.06
C ARG A 257 -7.61 21.95 -8.93
N ASP A 258 -7.05 23.16 -8.81
CA ASP A 258 -5.91 23.58 -9.59
C ASP A 258 -4.66 22.74 -9.26
N LEU A 259 -4.44 22.44 -7.96
CA LEU A 259 -3.34 21.60 -7.52
C LEU A 259 -3.49 20.15 -7.99
N LEU A 260 -4.68 19.59 -7.86
CA LEU A 260 -4.96 18.22 -8.33
C LEU A 260 -4.82 18.10 -9.85
N ALA A 261 -5.28 19.09 -10.62
CA ALA A 261 -5.10 19.12 -12.06
C ALA A 261 -3.58 19.10 -12.43
N ALA A 262 -2.78 19.91 -11.74
CA ALA A 262 -1.33 19.94 -11.94
C ALA A 262 -0.66 18.59 -11.59
N MET A 263 -1.13 17.90 -10.53
CA MET A 263 -0.66 16.57 -10.14
C MET A 263 -1.02 15.51 -11.20
N GLY A 264 -2.29 15.49 -11.66
CA GLY A 264 -2.74 14.54 -12.68
C GLY A 264 -1.97 14.69 -14.00
N GLU A 265 -1.80 15.94 -14.48
CA GLU A 265 -1.00 16.23 -15.67
C GLU A 265 0.47 15.79 -15.53
N ALA A 266 1.03 15.90 -14.32
CA ALA A 266 2.40 15.47 -14.03
C ALA A 266 2.53 13.95 -13.79
N GLY A 267 1.40 13.22 -13.66
CA GLY A 267 1.41 11.80 -13.33
C GLY A 267 1.87 11.51 -11.90
N VAL A 268 1.53 12.39 -10.95
CA VAL A 268 1.79 12.19 -9.51
C VAL A 268 0.61 11.43 -8.91
N SER A 269 0.90 10.34 -8.20
CA SER A 269 -0.09 9.52 -7.50
C SER A 269 -0.17 9.82 -6.02
N MET A 270 -1.18 9.28 -5.34
CA MET A 270 -1.37 9.42 -3.90
C MET A 270 -1.72 8.11 -3.22
N THR A 271 -1.35 8.00 -1.94
CA THR A 271 -1.86 6.96 -1.06
C THR A 271 -2.44 7.58 0.21
N THR A 272 -3.51 6.98 0.74
CA THR A 272 -4.14 7.41 1.99
C THR A 272 -4.37 6.24 2.94
N VAL A 273 -4.29 6.52 4.22
CA VAL A 273 -4.60 5.61 5.33
C VAL A 273 -5.97 5.92 5.94
N ALA A 274 -6.73 6.78 5.28
CA ALA A 274 -8.09 7.20 5.66
C ALA A 274 -8.20 7.64 7.13
N PRO A 275 -7.45 8.65 7.61
CA PRO A 275 -7.37 8.98 9.03
C PRO A 275 -8.74 9.37 9.59
N LEU A 276 -9.07 8.86 10.78
CA LEU A 276 -10.27 9.30 11.50
C LEU A 276 -9.99 10.63 12.20
N GLY A 277 -10.99 11.53 12.21
CA GLY A 277 -10.88 12.84 12.84
C GLY A 277 -10.33 13.96 11.95
N GLY A 278 -10.05 13.68 10.67
CA GLY A 278 -9.66 14.64 9.65
C GLY A 278 -10.52 14.55 8.40
N ALA A 279 -10.43 15.56 7.52
CA ALA A 279 -11.08 15.50 6.22
C ALA A 279 -10.42 14.41 5.35
N GLN A 280 -11.24 13.61 4.67
CA GLN A 280 -10.75 12.61 3.74
C GLN A 280 -10.31 13.26 2.42
N LEU A 281 -9.35 12.64 1.73
CA LEU A 281 -9.01 13.03 0.37
C LEU A 281 -10.26 12.91 -0.53
N PRO A 282 -10.61 13.94 -1.30
CA PRO A 282 -11.90 14.00 -2.01
C PRO A 282 -11.85 13.13 -3.26
N LEU A 283 -12.46 11.93 -3.20
CA LEU A 283 -12.41 10.94 -4.28
C LEU A 283 -12.85 11.50 -5.64
N ALA A 284 -13.97 12.23 -5.66
CA ALA A 284 -14.50 12.80 -6.91
C ALA A 284 -13.56 13.83 -7.55
N ASP A 285 -12.87 14.64 -6.74
CA ASP A 285 -11.91 15.64 -7.25
C ASP A 285 -10.63 14.95 -7.77
N LEU A 286 -10.17 13.89 -7.09
CA LEU A 286 -9.02 13.09 -7.53
C LEU A 286 -9.32 12.37 -8.85
N ASP A 287 -10.46 11.71 -8.95
CA ASP A 287 -10.91 11.03 -10.17
C ASP A 287 -11.05 12.02 -11.35
N ALA A 288 -11.65 13.19 -11.10
CA ALA A 288 -11.80 14.23 -12.12
C ALA A 288 -10.44 14.79 -12.63
N ALA A 289 -9.44 14.81 -11.77
CA ALA A 289 -8.08 15.26 -12.09
C ALA A 289 -7.19 14.14 -12.67
N GLY A 290 -7.65 12.90 -12.67
CA GLY A 290 -6.84 11.75 -13.08
C GLY A 290 -5.70 11.41 -12.11
N VAL A 291 -5.79 11.82 -10.84
CA VAL A 291 -4.81 11.46 -9.81
C VAL A 291 -5.13 10.08 -9.26
N ALA A 292 -4.22 9.13 -9.48
CA ALA A 292 -4.39 7.78 -8.97
C ALA A 292 -4.29 7.77 -7.43
N LEU A 293 -5.28 7.12 -6.77
CA LEU A 293 -5.32 6.95 -5.32
C LEU A 293 -5.24 5.47 -4.97
N GLY A 294 -4.39 5.13 -4.00
CA GLY A 294 -4.31 3.82 -3.35
C GLY A 294 -4.63 3.90 -1.86
N LEU A 295 -5.09 2.79 -1.30
CA LEU A 295 -5.33 2.66 0.14
C LEU A 295 -4.19 1.91 0.80
N GLY A 296 -3.81 2.34 2.01
CA GLY A 296 -2.78 1.72 2.81
C GLY A 296 -3.18 1.53 4.26
N THR A 297 -2.65 0.49 4.90
CA THR A 297 -2.87 0.27 6.34
C THR A 297 -2.01 1.18 7.21
N ASP A 298 -0.93 1.77 6.63
CA ASP A 298 0.17 2.33 7.41
C ASP A 298 0.83 1.26 8.28
N GLY A 299 1.49 1.66 9.37
CA GLY A 299 1.90 0.73 10.40
C GLY A 299 0.72 0.11 11.13
N ILE A 300 0.85 -1.15 11.52
CA ILE A 300 -0.14 -1.85 12.36
C ILE A 300 0.50 -2.22 13.69
N ARG A 301 -0.12 -1.79 14.80
CA ARG A 301 0.39 -2.04 16.15
C ARG A 301 1.89 -1.75 16.24
N ASP A 302 2.25 -0.52 15.98
CA ASP A 302 3.61 -0.01 16.10
C ASP A 302 3.72 1.06 17.22
N LEU A 303 4.91 1.67 17.35
CA LEU A 303 5.13 2.72 18.35
C LEU A 303 4.53 4.08 17.97
N TRP A 304 3.96 4.20 16.76
CA TRP A 304 3.25 5.38 16.28
C TRP A 304 1.76 5.29 16.55
N SER A 305 1.19 4.07 16.47
CA SER A 305 -0.22 3.83 16.64
C SER A 305 -0.49 2.40 17.11
N PRO A 306 -1.35 2.20 18.14
CA PRO A 306 -1.71 0.87 18.60
C PRO A 306 -2.75 0.18 17.71
N TYR A 307 -3.26 0.88 16.70
CA TYR A 307 -4.35 0.40 15.86
C TYR A 307 -3.87 -0.45 14.68
N GLY A 308 -4.85 -1.00 13.96
CA GLY A 308 -4.67 -1.77 12.74
C GLY A 308 -4.71 -3.28 12.95
N THR A 309 -5.40 -3.94 12.03
CA THR A 309 -5.52 -5.41 11.94
C THR A 309 -4.79 -5.97 10.73
N GLY A 310 -4.38 -5.10 9.79
CA GLY A 310 -3.85 -5.49 8.48
C GLY A 310 -4.92 -5.66 7.41
N ASP A 311 -6.20 -5.39 7.71
CA ASP A 311 -7.28 -5.50 6.73
C ASP A 311 -7.43 -4.23 5.89
N ILE A 312 -7.05 -4.30 4.60
CA ILE A 312 -7.18 -3.17 3.68
C ILE A 312 -8.64 -2.87 3.33
N LEU A 313 -9.57 -3.85 3.39
CA LEU A 313 -11.00 -3.56 3.28
C LEU A 313 -11.50 -2.78 4.50
N GLY A 314 -10.89 -2.96 5.67
CA GLY A 314 -11.17 -2.14 6.84
C GLY A 314 -10.79 -0.68 6.61
N ILE A 315 -9.66 -0.41 5.93
CA ILE A 315 -9.27 0.95 5.52
C ILE A 315 -10.22 1.50 4.46
N ALA A 316 -10.61 0.67 3.50
CA ALA A 316 -11.59 1.05 2.48
C ALA A 316 -12.94 1.44 3.11
N TRP A 317 -13.44 0.64 4.05
CA TRP A 317 -14.63 0.94 4.83
C TRP A 317 -14.50 2.26 5.62
N GLN A 318 -13.35 2.45 6.27
CA GLN A 318 -13.05 3.68 7.03
C GLN A 318 -13.08 4.91 6.12
N TYR A 319 -12.45 4.81 4.93
CA TYR A 319 -12.45 5.86 3.92
C TYR A 319 -13.86 6.20 3.44
N ALA A 320 -14.64 5.19 3.06
CA ALA A 320 -16.02 5.38 2.61
C ALA A 320 -16.88 6.02 3.70
N ARG A 321 -16.82 5.50 4.93
CA ARG A 321 -17.63 5.97 6.04
C ARG A 321 -17.27 7.38 6.49
N ALA A 322 -15.97 7.68 6.63
CA ALA A 322 -15.49 9.01 7.01
C ALA A 322 -15.71 10.05 5.90
N GLY A 323 -15.69 9.62 4.64
CA GLY A 323 -16.02 10.44 3.47
C GLY A 323 -17.51 10.62 3.21
N GLY A 324 -18.40 9.95 3.98
CA GLY A 324 -19.85 10.01 3.78
C GLY A 324 -20.34 9.34 2.49
N LEU A 325 -19.57 8.41 1.93
CA LEU A 325 -19.91 7.68 0.71
C LEU A 325 -20.96 6.60 1.03
N VAL A 326 -22.08 6.61 0.33
CA VAL A 326 -23.22 5.70 0.59
C VAL A 326 -23.85 5.13 -0.68
N ARG A 327 -23.45 5.62 -1.85
CA ARG A 327 -23.98 5.16 -3.14
C ARG A 327 -23.22 3.93 -3.60
N ASP A 328 -23.88 3.00 -4.25
CA ASP A 328 -23.28 1.75 -4.73
C ASP A 328 -22.05 2.00 -5.62
N ASP A 329 -22.14 2.98 -6.55
CA ASP A 329 -21.02 3.32 -7.43
C ASP A 329 -19.80 3.83 -6.65
N ASP A 330 -20.01 4.63 -5.60
CA ASP A 330 -18.94 5.13 -4.73
C ASP A 330 -18.32 3.99 -3.93
N LEU A 331 -19.14 3.08 -3.38
CA LEU A 331 -18.68 1.94 -2.60
C LEU A 331 -17.91 0.93 -3.47
N ASP A 332 -18.39 0.62 -4.69
CA ASP A 332 -17.64 -0.20 -5.67
C ASP A 332 -16.31 0.46 -6.01
N ARG A 333 -16.31 1.78 -6.28
CA ARG A 333 -15.08 2.54 -6.54
C ARG A 333 -14.07 2.42 -5.38
N VAL A 334 -14.54 2.49 -4.14
CA VAL A 334 -13.66 2.34 -2.95
C VAL A 334 -13.07 0.93 -2.85
N VAL A 335 -13.84 -0.13 -3.16
CA VAL A 335 -13.28 -1.49 -3.23
C VAL A 335 -12.19 -1.58 -4.31
N ARG A 336 -12.38 -0.91 -5.44
CA ARG A 336 -11.37 -0.88 -6.50
C ARG A 336 -10.09 -0.16 -6.07
N LEU A 337 -10.15 0.84 -5.18
CA LEU A 337 -8.95 1.47 -4.60
C LEU A 337 -8.11 0.51 -3.74
N ALA A 338 -8.71 -0.58 -3.26
CA ALA A 338 -8.02 -1.64 -2.53
C ALA A 338 -7.67 -2.85 -3.43
N THR A 339 -8.03 -2.82 -4.72
CA THR A 339 -7.86 -3.93 -5.68
C THR A 339 -7.37 -3.41 -7.03
N SER A 340 -8.18 -3.50 -8.07
CA SER A 340 -7.79 -3.23 -9.47
C SER A 340 -7.30 -1.80 -9.72
N ALA A 341 -7.88 -0.79 -9.09
CA ALA A 341 -7.42 0.59 -9.26
C ALA A 341 -6.11 0.92 -8.55
N ALA A 342 -5.64 0.05 -7.64
CA ALA A 342 -4.35 0.17 -6.97
C ALA A 342 -3.20 -0.54 -7.71
N ALA A 343 -3.43 -1.13 -8.89
CA ALA A 343 -2.43 -1.87 -9.67
C ALA A 343 -1.13 -1.08 -9.89
N TRP A 344 -1.25 0.22 -10.15
CA TRP A 344 -0.12 1.13 -10.31
C TRP A 344 0.83 1.15 -9.10
N ALA A 345 0.30 0.99 -7.88
CA ALA A 345 1.10 1.03 -6.65
C ALA A 345 2.11 -0.12 -6.58
N VAL A 346 1.86 -1.21 -7.29
CA VAL A 346 2.73 -2.38 -7.35
C VAL A 346 3.27 -2.63 -8.76
N GLY A 347 3.29 -1.59 -9.61
CA GLY A 347 3.90 -1.62 -10.94
C GLY A 347 3.22 -2.57 -11.93
N ARG A 348 1.89 -2.73 -11.82
CA ARG A 348 1.12 -3.61 -12.71
C ARG A 348 0.21 -2.82 -13.62
N ASP A 349 0.18 -3.19 -14.90
CA ASP A 349 -0.76 -2.63 -15.86
C ASP A 349 -2.17 -3.17 -15.64
N VAL A 350 -2.28 -4.44 -15.23
CA VAL A 350 -3.55 -5.13 -14.99
C VAL A 350 -3.50 -5.92 -13.68
N HIS A 351 -4.48 -5.66 -12.82
CA HIS A 351 -4.74 -6.42 -11.61
C HIS A 351 -6.24 -6.61 -11.46
N ASP A 352 -6.80 -7.57 -12.20
CA ASP A 352 -8.24 -7.86 -12.20
C ASP A 352 -8.48 -9.33 -12.54
N LEU A 353 -9.75 -9.77 -12.43
CA LEU A 353 -10.17 -11.12 -12.75
C LEU A 353 -10.46 -11.21 -14.26
N VAL A 354 -9.40 -11.18 -15.06
CA VAL A 354 -9.43 -11.27 -16.53
C VAL A 354 -8.37 -12.25 -17.03
N GLU A 355 -8.62 -12.86 -18.19
CA GLU A 355 -7.66 -13.78 -18.79
C GLU A 355 -6.31 -13.10 -19.08
N GLY A 356 -5.23 -13.81 -18.79
CA GLY A 356 -3.86 -13.32 -18.88
C GLY A 356 -3.36 -12.56 -17.64
N ALA A 357 -4.23 -12.07 -16.75
CA ALA A 357 -3.82 -11.43 -15.51
C ALA A 357 -3.14 -12.42 -14.56
N ARG A 358 -2.29 -11.93 -13.68
CA ARG A 358 -1.75 -12.73 -12.58
C ARG A 358 -2.89 -13.24 -11.71
N ALA A 359 -2.85 -14.53 -11.33
CA ALA A 359 -3.90 -15.15 -10.53
C ALA A 359 -3.78 -14.75 -9.06
N ASP A 360 -4.14 -13.51 -8.76
CA ASP A 360 -4.28 -12.95 -7.43
C ASP A 360 -5.78 -12.81 -7.13
N ILE A 361 -6.32 -13.66 -6.26
CA ILE A 361 -7.77 -13.81 -6.09
C ILE A 361 -8.09 -14.00 -4.62
N VAL A 362 -9.10 -13.28 -4.14
CA VAL A 362 -9.65 -13.45 -2.79
C VAL A 362 -11.09 -13.92 -2.87
N LEU A 363 -11.42 -14.98 -2.15
CA LEU A 363 -12.79 -15.48 -2.03
C LEU A 363 -13.36 -15.16 -0.65
N MET A 364 -14.60 -14.68 -0.62
CA MET A 364 -15.32 -14.35 0.61
C MET A 364 -16.82 -14.55 0.47
N ASP A 365 -17.50 -14.75 1.61
CA ASP A 365 -18.96 -14.88 1.64
C ASP A 365 -19.62 -13.51 1.65
N ALA A 366 -19.86 -12.98 0.45
CA ALA A 366 -20.53 -11.72 0.23
C ALA A 366 -21.38 -11.75 -1.06
N GLU A 367 -22.42 -10.90 -1.11
CA GLU A 367 -23.27 -10.82 -2.31
C GLU A 367 -22.55 -10.14 -3.47
N ASN A 368 -21.83 -9.06 -3.18
CA ASN A 368 -21.17 -8.19 -4.15
C ASN A 368 -20.06 -7.37 -3.46
N PRO A 369 -19.30 -6.54 -4.19
CA PRO A 369 -18.21 -5.74 -3.59
C PRO A 369 -18.66 -4.81 -2.46
N MET A 370 -19.86 -4.20 -2.56
CA MET A 370 -20.38 -3.28 -1.55
C MET A 370 -20.70 -4.01 -0.24
N ASP A 371 -21.29 -5.19 -0.35
CA ASP A 371 -21.57 -6.05 0.80
C ASP A 371 -20.26 -6.54 1.45
N ALA A 372 -19.25 -6.90 0.64
CA ALA A 372 -17.92 -7.25 1.12
C ALA A 372 -17.26 -6.09 1.88
N LEU A 373 -17.37 -4.86 1.36
CA LEU A 373 -16.85 -3.66 2.00
C LEU A 373 -17.52 -3.41 3.36
N VAL A 374 -18.85 -3.51 3.41
CA VAL A 374 -19.61 -3.14 4.61
C VAL A 374 -19.49 -4.19 5.71
N ARG A 375 -19.55 -5.48 5.36
CA ARG A 375 -19.49 -6.59 6.35
C ARG A 375 -18.06 -7.05 6.68
N GLN A 376 -17.10 -6.85 5.78
CA GLN A 376 -15.71 -7.30 5.93
C GLN A 376 -15.62 -8.78 6.36
N PRO A 377 -16.25 -9.71 5.60
CA PRO A 377 -16.27 -11.10 5.98
C PRO A 377 -14.86 -11.73 5.97
N GLU A 378 -14.68 -12.83 6.70
CA GLU A 378 -13.45 -13.62 6.66
C GLU A 378 -13.13 -14.06 5.21
N ARG A 379 -11.84 -14.17 4.91
CA ARG A 379 -11.36 -14.64 3.60
C ARG A 379 -11.35 -16.16 3.59
N ALA A 380 -12.24 -16.76 2.82
CA ALA A 380 -12.30 -18.21 2.67
C ALA A 380 -11.07 -18.78 1.95
N LEU A 381 -10.51 -17.99 1.02
CA LEU A 381 -9.30 -18.35 0.27
C LEU A 381 -8.57 -17.08 -0.17
N VAL A 382 -7.24 -17.11 -0.09
CA VAL A 382 -6.35 -16.10 -0.69
C VAL A 382 -5.38 -16.81 -1.61
N VAL A 383 -5.47 -16.49 -2.90
CA VAL A 383 -4.56 -16.99 -3.94
C VAL A 383 -3.70 -15.83 -4.43
N ALA A 384 -2.39 -16.04 -4.51
CA ALA A 384 -1.46 -15.10 -5.10
C ALA A 384 -0.49 -15.83 -6.05
N GLY A 385 -0.39 -15.36 -7.30
CA GLY A 385 0.39 -16.02 -8.34
C GLY A 385 0.01 -17.49 -8.52
N GLY A 386 -1.27 -17.83 -8.39
CA GLY A 386 -1.78 -19.20 -8.50
C GLY A 386 -1.48 -20.09 -7.30
N LYS A 387 -0.95 -19.57 -6.21
CA LYS A 387 -0.67 -20.34 -4.97
C LYS A 387 -1.61 -19.93 -3.85
N ALA A 388 -2.21 -20.92 -3.16
CA ALA A 388 -2.99 -20.66 -1.96
C ALA A 388 -2.05 -20.22 -0.84
N LEU A 389 -2.22 -18.98 -0.39
CA LEU A 389 -1.51 -18.40 0.76
C LEU A 389 -2.30 -18.59 2.05
N HIS A 390 -3.64 -18.62 1.95
CA HIS A 390 -4.54 -18.83 3.08
C HIS A 390 -5.77 -19.64 2.62
N VAL A 391 -6.22 -20.56 3.48
CA VAL A 391 -7.47 -21.32 3.35
C VAL A 391 -8.11 -21.34 4.74
N ALA A 392 -9.36 -20.82 4.88
CA ALA A 392 -10.12 -20.83 6.13
C ALA A 392 -10.72 -22.20 6.46
#